data_a8a0dfcb86888ecf52c36d34ca7d54c9
#
_entry.id   a8a0dfcb86888ecf52c36d34ca7d54c9
#
_cell.length_a   1.000
_cell.length_b   1.000
_cell.length_c   1.000
_cell.angle_alpha   90.00
_cell.angle_beta   90.00
_cell.angle_gamma   90.00
#
_symmetry.space_group_name_H-M   'P 1'
#
loop_
_entity.id
_entity.type
_entity.pdbx_description
1 polymer ?
#
loop_
_entity_poly.entity_id
_entity_poly.type
_entity_poly.pdbx_seq_one_letter_code
_entity_poly.pdbx_strand_id
1 'polypeptide(L)'
;MIEMKILIVEDNPQMRQLIRAVVSDLAEAISECADGEEAVAAYAAQQLGAEDRVLMDLQMPGVGGLEATRRIRAAFPDAQIIIVTQFDDQHWRRAASEAGACGYVLKENLLELRQMLIGR
;
A
#
# COMPACT_ATOMS: atom_id res chain seq x y z
N MET A 1 -20.36 8.82 -5.51
CA MET A 1 -19.67 8.53 -4.25
C MET A 1 -18.70 7.38 -4.45
N ILE A 2 -17.50 7.53 -3.96
CA ILE A 2 -16.47 6.50 -4.12
C ILE A 2 -16.44 5.64 -2.88
N GLU A 3 -16.59 4.34 -3.07
CA GLU A 3 -16.48 3.37 -1.98
C GLU A 3 -15.16 2.66 -2.13
N MET A 4 -14.15 3.18 -1.43
CA MET A 4 -12.81 2.66 -1.51
C MET A 4 -12.44 1.93 -0.23
N LYS A 5 -11.90 0.73 -0.38
CA LYS A 5 -11.30 0.02 0.75
C LYS A 5 -9.80 0.23 0.71
N ILE A 6 -9.19 0.35 1.87
CA ILE A 6 -7.75 0.55 1.98
C ILE A 6 -7.16 -0.55 2.85
N LEU A 7 -6.10 -1.17 2.35
CA LEU A 7 -5.32 -2.15 3.11
C LEU A 7 -3.98 -1.51 3.42
N ILE A 8 -3.67 -1.35 4.71
CA ILE A 8 -2.40 -0.76 5.16
C ILE A 8 -1.47 -1.89 5.58
N VAL A 9 -0.29 -1.96 4.97
CA VAL A 9 0.69 -3.00 5.25
C VAL A 9 1.95 -2.33 5.79
N GLU A 10 2.14 -2.41 7.10
CA GLU A 10 3.20 -1.71 7.80
C GLU A 10 3.48 -2.45 9.11
N ASP A 11 4.73 -2.83 9.34
CA ASP A 11 5.07 -3.59 10.54
C ASP A 11 5.19 -2.75 11.79
N ASN A 12 5.44 -1.44 11.66
CA ASN A 12 5.57 -0.54 12.81
C ASN A 12 4.18 -0.05 13.23
N PRO A 13 3.71 -0.38 14.45
CA PRO A 13 2.34 -0.02 14.84
C PRO A 13 2.08 1.48 14.89
N GLN A 14 3.09 2.26 15.28
CA GLN A 14 2.92 3.71 15.37
C GLN A 14 2.79 4.33 13.99
N MET A 15 3.62 3.90 13.06
CA MET A 15 3.53 4.38 11.68
C MET A 15 2.21 3.93 11.05
N ARG A 16 1.78 2.70 11.35
CA ARG A 16 0.52 2.18 10.82
C ARG A 16 -0.65 3.06 11.29
N GLN A 17 -0.64 3.45 12.57
CA GLN A 17 -1.68 4.34 13.10
C GLN A 17 -1.64 5.71 12.42
N LEU A 18 -0.45 6.22 12.17
CA LEU A 18 -0.30 7.51 11.52
C LEU A 18 -0.85 7.49 10.09
N ILE A 19 -0.49 6.45 9.34
CA ILE A 19 -1.01 6.29 7.98
C ILE A 19 -2.54 6.20 8.02
N ARG A 20 -3.06 5.40 8.94
CA ARG A 20 -4.51 5.25 9.07
C ARG A 20 -5.17 6.60 9.35
N ALA A 21 -4.60 7.40 10.26
CA ALA A 21 -5.17 8.71 10.58
C ALA A 21 -5.21 9.62 9.36
N VAL A 22 -4.19 9.53 8.51
CA VAL A 22 -4.10 10.40 7.34
C VAL A 22 -5.15 10.07 6.29
N VAL A 23 -5.59 8.80 6.20
CA VAL A 23 -6.46 8.37 5.10
C VAL A 23 -7.85 7.91 5.55
N SER A 24 -8.14 7.89 6.85
CA SER A 24 -9.34 7.22 7.35
C SER A 24 -10.65 7.81 6.80
N ASP A 25 -10.67 9.11 6.53
CA ASP A 25 -11.88 9.74 6.02
C ASP A 25 -12.11 9.47 4.53
N LEU A 26 -11.15 8.85 3.86
CA LEU A 26 -11.24 8.59 2.43
C LEU A 26 -11.72 7.18 2.11
N ALA A 27 -11.83 6.32 3.10
CA ALA A 27 -12.13 4.91 2.87
C ALA A 27 -13.41 4.49 3.57
N GLU A 28 -14.16 3.60 2.92
CA GLU A 28 -15.33 3.02 3.58
C GLU A 28 -14.90 1.95 4.60
N ALA A 29 -13.75 1.33 4.37
CA ALA A 29 -13.22 0.31 5.28
C ALA A 29 -11.71 0.30 5.19
N ILE A 30 -11.05 0.11 6.34
CA ILE A 30 -9.60 0.03 6.42
C ILE A 30 -9.25 -1.24 7.16
N SER A 31 -8.32 -2.01 6.60
CA SER A 31 -7.75 -3.15 7.27
C SER A 31 -6.24 -3.00 7.33
N GLU A 32 -5.60 -3.75 8.22
CA GLU A 32 -4.17 -3.60 8.50
C GLU A 32 -3.48 -4.94 8.54
N CYS A 33 -2.25 -4.96 8.04
CA CYS A 33 -1.37 -6.12 8.09
C CYS A 33 0.01 -5.66 8.54
N ALA A 34 0.80 -6.61 9.05
CA ALA A 34 2.13 -6.30 9.55
C ALA A 34 3.24 -6.83 8.65
N ASP A 35 2.94 -7.66 7.66
CA ASP A 35 3.97 -8.17 6.76
C ASP A 35 3.38 -8.48 5.38
N GLY A 36 4.30 -8.80 4.45
CA GLY A 36 3.90 -8.99 3.06
C GLY A 36 3.09 -10.24 2.80
N GLU A 37 3.34 -11.29 3.58
CA GLU A 37 2.60 -12.53 3.40
C GLU A 37 1.15 -12.35 3.80
N GLU A 38 0.93 -11.64 4.93
CA GLU A 38 -0.43 -11.30 5.34
C GLU A 38 -1.13 -10.44 4.29
N ALA A 39 -0.38 -9.55 3.65
CA ALA A 39 -0.95 -8.66 2.65
C ALA A 39 -1.49 -9.43 1.45
N VAL A 40 -0.71 -10.41 0.97
CA VAL A 40 -1.13 -11.23 -0.15
C VAL A 40 -2.42 -11.97 0.19
N ALA A 41 -2.47 -12.59 1.37
CA ALA A 41 -3.65 -13.32 1.81
C ALA A 41 -4.85 -12.39 2.01
N ALA A 42 -4.62 -11.21 2.60
CA ALA A 42 -5.70 -10.27 2.89
C ALA A 42 -6.30 -9.69 1.60
N TYR A 43 -5.48 -9.43 0.60
CA TYR A 43 -5.98 -8.89 -0.66
C TYR A 43 -7.03 -9.84 -1.26
N ALA A 44 -6.70 -11.12 -1.30
CA ALA A 44 -7.62 -12.12 -1.84
C ALA A 44 -8.85 -12.30 -0.95
N ALA A 45 -8.63 -12.41 0.37
CA ALA A 45 -9.73 -12.70 1.30
C ALA A 45 -10.74 -11.58 1.35
N GLN A 46 -10.30 -10.32 1.21
CA GLN A 46 -11.18 -9.17 1.27
C GLN A 46 -11.72 -8.77 -0.10
N GLN A 47 -11.33 -9.49 -1.13
CA GLN A 47 -11.84 -9.27 -2.48
C GLN A 47 -11.61 -7.83 -2.93
N LEU A 48 -10.41 -7.34 -2.72
CA LEU A 48 -10.06 -5.98 -3.15
C LEU A 48 -9.96 -5.94 -4.68
N GLY A 49 -10.24 -4.79 -5.25
CA GLY A 49 -10.25 -4.60 -6.70
C GLY A 49 -9.64 -3.28 -7.12
N ALA A 50 -9.91 -2.90 -8.36
CA ALA A 50 -9.28 -1.73 -8.99
C ALA A 50 -9.61 -0.42 -8.29
N GLU A 51 -10.75 -0.34 -7.62
CA GLU A 51 -11.14 0.88 -6.88
C GLU A 51 -10.46 0.98 -5.53
N ASP A 52 -9.89 -0.10 -5.06
CA ASP A 52 -9.30 -0.14 -3.72
C ASP A 52 -7.82 0.17 -3.78
N ARG A 53 -7.21 0.41 -2.63
CA ARG A 53 -5.79 0.74 -2.57
C ARG A 53 -5.09 -0.07 -1.50
N VAL A 54 -3.86 -0.48 -1.80
CA VAL A 54 -2.96 -1.06 -0.82
C VAL A 54 -1.85 -0.07 -0.57
N LEU A 55 -1.59 0.24 0.70
CA LEU A 55 -0.50 1.12 1.10
C LEU A 55 0.56 0.21 1.71
N MET A 56 1.70 0.08 1.03
CA MET A 56 2.65 -1.00 1.29
C MET A 56 4.03 -0.46 1.64
N ASP A 57 4.52 -0.81 2.82
CA ASP A 57 5.91 -0.51 3.19
C ASP A 57 6.86 -1.45 2.44
N LEU A 58 8.06 -0.98 2.16
CA LEU A 58 9.07 -1.78 1.48
C LEU A 58 9.74 -2.79 2.40
N GLN A 59 10.12 -2.36 3.60
CA GLN A 59 10.89 -3.23 4.50
C GLN A 59 10.04 -3.74 5.64
N MET A 60 9.86 -5.05 5.65
CA MET A 60 9.09 -5.74 6.67
C MET A 60 9.73 -7.11 6.90
N PRO A 61 9.55 -7.71 8.08
CA PRO A 61 10.07 -9.05 8.31
C PRO A 61 9.46 -10.06 7.33
N GLY A 62 10.23 -11.05 6.94
CA GLY A 62 9.76 -12.10 6.04
C GLY A 62 9.60 -11.57 4.63
N VAL A 63 8.39 -11.68 4.10
CA VAL A 63 8.12 -11.20 2.74
C VAL A 63 8.03 -9.69 2.75
N GLY A 64 8.94 -9.03 2.04
CA GLY A 64 8.96 -7.57 1.96
C GLY A 64 7.95 -7.03 0.97
N GLY A 65 7.87 -5.69 0.92
CA GLY A 65 6.85 -5.01 0.12
C GLY A 65 6.98 -5.22 -1.38
N LEU A 66 8.22 -5.31 -1.89
CA LEU A 66 8.39 -5.52 -3.33
C LEU A 66 7.88 -6.89 -3.75
N GLU A 67 8.23 -7.91 -2.99
CA GLU A 67 7.79 -9.26 -3.34
C GLU A 67 6.28 -9.41 -3.16
N ALA A 68 5.73 -8.82 -2.10
CA ALA A 68 4.29 -8.84 -1.90
C ALA A 68 3.57 -8.14 -3.07
N THR A 69 4.11 -7.01 -3.52
CA THR A 69 3.54 -6.30 -4.66
C THR A 69 3.55 -7.17 -5.91
N ARG A 70 4.69 -7.83 -6.17
CA ARG A 70 4.77 -8.73 -7.33
C ARG A 70 3.74 -9.82 -7.26
N ARG A 71 3.58 -10.46 -6.10
CA ARG A 71 2.65 -11.57 -5.93
C ARG A 71 1.20 -11.13 -6.11
N ILE A 72 0.85 -9.99 -5.52
CA ILE A 72 -0.51 -9.47 -5.64
C ILE A 72 -0.80 -9.12 -7.09
N ARG A 73 0.13 -8.43 -7.75
CA ARG A 73 -0.07 -8.02 -9.14
C ARG A 73 -0.11 -9.20 -10.11
N ALA A 74 0.66 -10.26 -9.81
CA ALA A 74 0.61 -11.45 -10.66
C ALA A 74 -0.74 -12.13 -10.60
N ALA A 75 -1.35 -12.17 -9.41
CA ALA A 75 -2.67 -12.80 -9.23
C ALA A 75 -3.81 -11.85 -9.57
N PHE A 76 -3.62 -10.55 -9.34
CA PHE A 76 -4.67 -9.54 -9.53
C PHE A 76 -4.09 -8.36 -10.31
N PRO A 77 -4.08 -8.44 -11.65
CA PRO A 77 -3.41 -7.40 -12.47
C PRO A 77 -3.95 -5.99 -12.30
N ASP A 78 -5.18 -5.84 -11.80
CA ASP A 78 -5.77 -4.52 -11.61
C ASP A 78 -5.50 -3.94 -10.22
N ALA A 79 -4.74 -4.63 -9.39
CA ALA A 79 -4.46 -4.15 -8.04
C ALA A 79 -3.70 -2.83 -8.06
N GLN A 80 -4.11 -1.91 -7.19
CA GLN A 80 -3.52 -0.57 -7.10
C GLN A 80 -2.73 -0.48 -5.80
N ILE A 81 -1.41 -0.57 -5.91
CA ILE A 81 -0.53 -0.61 -4.76
C ILE A 81 0.36 0.62 -4.74
N ILE A 82 0.29 1.39 -3.65
CA ILE A 82 1.14 2.56 -3.46
C ILE A 82 2.18 2.20 -2.41
N ILE A 83 3.44 2.35 -2.75
CA ILE A 83 4.52 2.13 -1.80
C ILE A 83 4.63 3.34 -0.88
N VAL A 84 4.71 3.10 0.42
CA VAL A 84 4.87 4.15 1.43
C VAL A 84 6.11 3.80 2.24
N THR A 85 7.20 4.54 2.07
CA THR A 85 8.50 4.13 2.57
C THR A 85 9.33 5.33 3.01
N GLN A 86 10.39 5.05 3.78
CA GLN A 86 11.35 6.08 4.14
C GLN A 86 12.48 6.22 3.12
N PHE A 87 12.57 5.32 2.16
CA PHE A 87 13.68 5.31 1.20
C PHE A 87 13.37 6.13 -0.03
N ASP A 88 14.26 7.09 -0.35
CA ASP A 88 14.02 8.04 -1.44
C ASP A 88 14.98 7.87 -2.61
N ASP A 89 15.76 6.81 -2.70
CA ASP A 89 16.69 6.72 -3.81
C ASP A 89 16.03 6.11 -5.05
N GLN A 90 16.67 6.36 -6.18
CA GLN A 90 16.17 5.97 -7.47
C GLN A 90 16.07 4.45 -7.62
N HIS A 91 16.97 3.75 -6.97
CA HIS A 91 16.99 2.29 -7.02
C HIS A 91 15.67 1.72 -6.48
N TRP A 92 15.23 2.20 -5.31
CA TRP A 92 13.99 1.70 -4.71
C TRP A 92 12.77 2.13 -5.50
N ARG A 93 12.78 3.36 -6.02
CA ARG A 93 11.66 3.84 -6.82
C ARG A 93 11.49 3.01 -8.09
N ARG A 94 12.59 2.70 -8.74
CA ARG A 94 12.55 1.89 -9.96
C ARG A 94 12.09 0.47 -9.64
N ALA A 95 12.64 -0.13 -8.58
CA ALA A 95 12.25 -1.48 -8.20
C ALA A 95 10.77 -1.58 -7.89
N ALA A 96 10.22 -0.57 -7.22
CA ALA A 96 8.79 -0.55 -6.91
C ALA A 96 7.94 -0.49 -8.17
N SER A 97 8.33 0.37 -9.11
CA SER A 97 7.63 0.48 -10.37
C SER A 97 7.66 -0.83 -11.14
N GLU A 98 8.83 -1.48 -11.19
CA GLU A 98 8.98 -2.74 -11.90
C GLU A 98 8.18 -3.86 -11.23
N ALA A 99 7.98 -3.77 -9.92
CA ALA A 99 7.18 -4.76 -9.21
C ALA A 99 5.68 -4.57 -9.47
N GLY A 100 5.29 -3.42 -10.03
CA GLY A 100 3.91 -3.16 -10.38
C GLY A 100 3.20 -2.14 -9.51
N ALA A 101 3.95 -1.41 -8.66
CA ALA A 101 3.33 -0.35 -7.85
C ALA A 101 2.87 0.80 -8.74
N CYS A 102 1.75 1.41 -8.37
CA CYS A 102 1.21 2.53 -9.13
C CYS A 102 1.57 3.88 -8.53
N GLY A 103 2.21 3.90 -7.36
CA GLY A 103 2.63 5.14 -6.73
C GLY A 103 3.71 4.89 -5.70
N TYR A 104 4.36 5.97 -5.27
CA TYR A 104 5.48 5.92 -4.36
C TYR A 104 5.47 7.19 -3.51
N VAL A 105 5.36 7.03 -2.20
CA VAL A 105 5.25 8.15 -1.27
C VAL A 105 6.24 7.96 -0.13
N LEU A 106 6.89 9.05 0.26
CA LEU A 106 7.80 9.00 1.40
C LEU A 106 7.03 9.17 2.69
N LYS A 107 7.45 8.43 3.73
CA LYS A 107 6.79 8.51 5.03
C LYS A 107 6.86 9.91 5.64
N GLU A 108 7.85 10.71 5.24
CA GLU A 108 7.96 12.08 5.70
C GLU A 108 6.99 13.02 5.00
N ASN A 109 6.26 12.54 3.98
CA ASN A 109 5.37 13.39 3.19
C ASN A 109 4.03 12.70 2.97
N LEU A 110 3.35 12.37 4.05
CA LEU A 110 2.09 11.62 3.96
C LEU A 110 0.94 12.41 3.37
N LEU A 111 1.04 13.75 3.32
CA LEU A 111 0.00 14.53 2.65
C LEU A 111 -0.06 14.23 1.16
N GLU A 112 1.08 13.89 0.57
CA GLU A 112 1.10 13.48 -0.84
C GLU A 112 0.27 12.23 -1.07
N LEU A 113 0.25 11.34 -0.09
CA LEU A 113 -0.56 10.13 -0.16
C LEU A 113 -2.04 10.48 -0.28
N ARG A 114 -2.52 11.43 0.52
CA ARG A 114 -3.92 11.87 0.41
C ARG A 114 -4.21 12.40 -0.98
N GLN A 115 -3.30 13.19 -1.53
CA GLN A 115 -3.49 13.77 -2.85
C GLN A 115 -3.59 12.69 -3.92
N MET A 116 -2.80 11.64 -3.81
CA MET A 116 -2.89 10.53 -4.73
C MET A 116 -4.23 9.81 -4.65
N LEU A 117 -4.76 9.66 -3.45
CA LEU A 117 -6.03 8.94 -3.25
C LEU A 117 -7.22 9.77 -3.71
N ILE A 118 -7.15 11.08 -3.57
CA ILE A 118 -8.24 11.98 -3.94
C ILE A 118 -8.18 12.36 -5.41
N GLY A 119 -6.99 12.64 -5.89
CA GLY A 119 -6.75 13.36 -7.13
C GLY A 119 -6.84 12.55 -8.40
N ARG A 120 -7.30 11.37 -8.37
CA ARG A 120 -7.34 10.52 -9.53
C ARG A 120 -7.92 11.09 -10.71
#